data_f7bcd1a7942696eeecc2e18b2cd21071
#
_entry.id   f7bcd1a7942696eeecc2e18b2cd21071
#
_cell.length_a   1.000
_cell.length_b   1.000
_cell.length_c   1.000
_cell.angle_alpha   90.00
_cell.angle_beta   90.00
_cell.angle_gamma   90.00
#
_symmetry.space_group_name_H-M   'P 1'
#
loop_
_entity.id
_entity.type
_entity.pdbx_description
1 polymer ?
#
loop_
_entity_poly.entity_id
_entity_poly.type
_entity_poly.pdbx_seq_one_letter_code
_entity_poly.pdbx_strand_id
1 'polypeptide(L)'
;ILKPLGIKKCGIRLDSGDLAYLSRQARRMMDEAGFPNAKVCASGDLDENVIWDLKQQGACIDSWGVGTRMITSDGCPALGGVYKMSAEIIDGQIVPKIKVSENPAKVTNPGYKKVQRIYNREGMAMADIIMLDHETIDTAKPLTIFHPVDTWKRQTYTDYTLRDLLVPVFVDGECVYTCPKLSEIQSYCKNEISTLWEQYRRRLNPHGQGLTPLHEAIYQHVR
;
A
#
# COMPACT_ATOMS: atom_id res chain seq x y z
N ILE A 1 15.85 -30.72 31.04
CA ILE A 1 15.17 -31.66 30.11
C ILE A 1 15.75 -31.53 28.70
N LEU A 2 15.83 -30.33 28.09
CA LEU A 2 16.23 -30.18 26.68
C LEU A 2 17.67 -30.52 26.39
N LYS A 3 18.63 -30.13 27.24
CA LYS A 3 20.05 -30.40 27.06
C LYS A 3 20.40 -31.89 27.00
N PRO A 4 19.94 -32.74 27.93
CA PRO A 4 20.20 -34.18 27.88
C PRO A 4 19.65 -34.85 26.61
N LEU A 5 18.61 -34.27 26.01
CA LEU A 5 17.99 -34.76 24.77
C LEU A 5 18.67 -34.24 23.50
N GLY A 6 19.71 -33.41 23.62
CA GLY A 6 20.43 -32.82 22.49
C GLY A 6 19.61 -31.81 21.70
N ILE A 7 18.48 -31.29 22.23
CA ILE A 7 17.59 -30.34 21.56
C ILE A 7 18.25 -28.96 21.57
N LYS A 8 18.58 -28.47 20.38
CA LYS A 8 19.21 -27.15 20.17
C LYS A 8 18.23 -26.09 19.69
N LYS A 9 17.13 -26.47 19.02
CA LYS A 9 16.08 -25.57 18.53
C LYS A 9 14.90 -25.63 19.48
N CYS A 10 14.68 -24.55 20.21
CA CYS A 10 13.56 -24.41 21.14
C CYS A 10 13.13 -22.95 21.18
N GLY A 11 12.01 -22.68 21.84
CA GLY A 11 11.48 -21.35 22.06
C GLY A 11 10.38 -21.38 23.10
N ILE A 12 9.95 -20.20 23.47
CA ILE A 12 8.82 -19.99 24.38
C ILE A 12 7.79 -19.06 23.73
N ARG A 13 6.57 -19.14 24.20
CA ARG A 13 5.51 -18.20 23.87
C ARG A 13 5.07 -17.43 25.11
N LEU A 14 5.00 -16.11 24.99
CA LEU A 14 4.45 -15.20 25.96
C LEU A 14 3.10 -14.72 25.44
N ASP A 15 2.05 -14.86 26.20
CA ASP A 15 0.66 -14.60 25.77
C ASP A 15 -0.06 -13.55 26.63
N SER A 16 0.55 -13.10 27.72
CA SER A 16 -0.04 -12.14 28.65
C SER A 16 1.01 -11.46 29.53
N GLY A 17 0.58 -10.44 30.26
CA GLY A 17 1.43 -9.67 31.16
C GLY A 17 2.27 -8.62 30.42
N ASP A 18 3.28 -8.06 31.09
CA ASP A 18 4.21 -7.12 30.47
C ASP A 18 5.17 -7.87 29.52
N LEU A 19 4.81 -7.91 28.25
CA LEU A 19 5.56 -8.66 27.23
C LEU A 19 6.98 -8.12 27.04
N ALA A 20 7.20 -6.81 27.22
CA ALA A 20 8.54 -6.24 27.10
C ALA A 20 9.44 -6.71 28.26
N TYR A 21 8.95 -6.60 29.47
CA TYR A 21 9.68 -7.07 30.65
C TYR A 21 9.92 -8.59 30.61
N LEU A 22 8.85 -9.35 30.39
CA LEU A 22 8.90 -10.81 30.39
C LEU A 22 9.82 -11.36 29.28
N SER A 23 9.81 -10.76 28.09
CA SER A 23 10.68 -11.20 26.99
C SER A 23 12.17 -10.97 27.30
N ARG A 24 12.52 -9.85 27.95
CA ARG A 24 13.89 -9.59 28.41
C ARG A 24 14.33 -10.57 29.49
N GLN A 25 13.44 -10.89 30.45
CA GLN A 25 13.73 -11.89 31.48
C GLN A 25 13.91 -13.27 30.86
N ALA A 26 13.00 -13.69 30.00
CA ALA A 26 13.06 -14.97 29.32
C ALA A 26 14.35 -15.10 28.47
N ARG A 27 14.73 -14.05 27.75
CA ARG A 27 15.98 -14.05 26.98
C ARG A 27 17.18 -14.27 27.86
N ARG A 28 17.28 -13.54 28.97
CA ARG A 28 18.36 -13.71 29.96
C ARG A 28 18.43 -15.13 30.48
N MET A 29 17.30 -15.67 30.95
CA MET A 29 17.22 -17.04 31.47
C MET A 29 17.64 -18.09 30.44
N MET A 30 17.24 -17.92 29.20
CA MET A 30 17.63 -18.83 28.10
C MET A 30 19.11 -18.74 27.79
N ASP A 31 19.70 -17.55 27.82
CA ASP A 31 21.13 -17.35 27.58
C ASP A 31 21.97 -17.98 28.71
N GLU A 32 21.63 -17.73 29.97
CA GLU A 32 22.25 -18.32 31.14
C GLU A 32 22.13 -19.86 31.14
N ALA A 33 20.98 -20.36 30.66
CA ALA A 33 20.78 -21.79 30.49
C ALA A 33 21.55 -22.40 29.29
N GLY A 34 22.24 -21.58 28.48
CA GLY A 34 23.04 -22.02 27.31
C GLY A 34 22.19 -22.28 26.05
N PHE A 35 21.08 -21.54 25.88
CA PHE A 35 20.22 -21.54 24.69
C PHE A 35 20.18 -20.16 24.00
N PRO A 36 21.32 -19.62 23.54
CA PRO A 36 21.35 -18.27 22.95
C PRO A 36 20.51 -18.13 21.66
N ASN A 37 20.23 -19.24 20.99
CA ASN A 37 19.47 -19.28 19.75
C ASN A 37 17.97 -19.62 19.97
N ALA A 38 17.53 -19.79 21.23
CA ALA A 38 16.13 -20.01 21.54
C ALA A 38 15.29 -18.80 21.15
N LYS A 39 14.09 -19.04 20.65
CA LYS A 39 13.19 -18.00 20.12
C LYS A 39 12.12 -17.61 21.12
N VAL A 40 11.76 -16.33 21.14
CA VAL A 40 10.62 -15.81 21.88
C VAL A 40 9.52 -15.43 20.90
N CYS A 41 8.37 -16.05 21.05
CA CYS A 41 7.14 -15.67 20.36
C CYS A 41 6.23 -14.90 21.33
N ALA A 42 5.64 -13.81 20.89
CA ALA A 42 4.61 -13.12 21.65
C ALA A 42 3.25 -13.21 20.94
N SER A 43 2.19 -13.29 21.72
CA SER A 43 0.79 -13.28 21.28
C SER A 43 -0.08 -12.58 22.33
N GLY A 44 -1.39 -12.44 22.08
CA GLY A 44 -2.33 -11.76 22.94
C GLY A 44 -2.63 -10.33 22.47
N ASP A 45 -3.76 -10.17 21.78
CA ASP A 45 -4.32 -8.88 21.31
C ASP A 45 -3.34 -7.92 20.60
N LEU A 46 -2.37 -8.49 19.89
CA LEU A 46 -1.33 -7.75 19.19
C LEU A 46 -1.89 -7.06 17.95
N ASP A 47 -1.41 -5.84 17.73
CA ASP A 47 -1.57 -5.07 16.50
C ASP A 47 -0.26 -4.35 16.16
N GLU A 48 -0.24 -3.59 15.09
CA GLU A 48 0.92 -2.83 14.64
C GLU A 48 1.38 -1.79 15.67
N ASN A 49 0.47 -1.23 16.48
CA ASN A 49 0.78 -0.23 17.47
C ASN A 49 1.47 -0.88 18.67
N VAL A 50 0.87 -1.94 19.21
CA VAL A 50 1.44 -2.70 20.32
C VAL A 50 2.82 -3.27 19.96
N ILE A 51 2.96 -3.84 18.76
CA ILE A 51 4.25 -4.35 18.27
C ILE A 51 5.29 -3.24 18.20
N TRP A 52 4.91 -2.07 17.68
CA TRP A 52 5.79 -0.92 17.61
C TRP A 52 6.27 -0.49 19.00
N ASP A 53 5.36 -0.33 19.94
CA ASP A 53 5.69 0.07 21.31
C ASP A 53 6.58 -0.93 22.02
N LEU A 54 6.29 -2.22 21.89
CA LEU A 54 7.13 -3.28 22.46
C LEU A 54 8.56 -3.23 21.91
N LYS A 55 8.72 -2.95 20.62
CA LYS A 55 10.05 -2.77 20.00
C LYS A 55 10.77 -1.54 20.56
N GLN A 56 10.08 -0.42 20.75
CA GLN A 56 10.66 0.78 21.38
C GLN A 56 11.07 0.53 22.83
N GLN A 57 10.33 -0.29 23.55
CA GLN A 57 10.64 -0.71 24.93
C GLN A 57 11.79 -1.73 25.01
N GLY A 58 12.40 -2.12 23.90
CA GLY A 58 13.49 -3.08 23.86
C GLY A 58 13.06 -4.51 24.17
N ALA A 59 11.85 -4.90 23.79
CA ALA A 59 11.38 -6.28 23.91
C ALA A 59 12.25 -7.24 23.08
N CYS A 60 12.61 -8.38 23.68
CA CYS A 60 13.39 -9.44 23.05
C CYS A 60 12.45 -10.48 22.42
N ILE A 61 11.73 -10.10 21.37
CA ILE A 61 10.73 -10.94 20.71
C ILE A 61 11.17 -11.19 19.26
N ASP A 62 11.18 -12.46 18.86
CA ASP A 62 11.61 -12.88 17.53
C ASP A 62 10.44 -13.05 16.54
N SER A 63 9.24 -13.38 17.05
CA SER A 63 8.06 -13.62 16.23
C SER A 63 6.78 -13.21 16.95
N TRP A 64 5.75 -12.91 16.16
CA TRP A 64 4.50 -12.33 16.64
C TRP A 64 3.31 -13.16 16.16
N GLY A 65 2.47 -13.60 17.10
CA GLY A 65 1.21 -14.24 16.81
C GLY A 65 0.09 -13.20 16.82
N VAL A 66 -0.20 -12.61 15.64
CA VAL A 66 -1.28 -11.64 15.47
C VAL A 66 -2.52 -12.38 14.99
N GLY A 67 -3.61 -12.29 15.76
CA GLY A 67 -4.84 -13.04 15.51
C GLY A 67 -6.00 -12.12 15.12
N THR A 68 -6.87 -11.86 16.08
CA THR A 68 -8.16 -11.19 15.92
C THR A 68 -8.05 -9.88 15.16
N ARG A 69 -7.15 -9.01 15.55
CA ARG A 69 -7.01 -7.67 14.92
C ARG A 69 -6.63 -7.74 13.46
N MET A 70 -5.80 -8.71 13.06
CA MET A 70 -5.43 -8.90 11.67
C MET A 70 -6.57 -9.52 10.86
N ILE A 71 -7.21 -10.56 11.37
CA ILE A 71 -8.24 -11.29 10.59
C ILE A 71 -9.54 -10.51 10.45
N THR A 72 -9.85 -9.63 11.41
CA THR A 72 -11.01 -8.72 11.35
C THR A 72 -10.69 -7.40 10.64
N SER A 73 -9.42 -7.18 10.27
CA SER A 73 -8.94 -5.89 9.74
C SER A 73 -9.34 -4.74 10.65
N ASP A 74 -9.01 -4.86 11.94
CA ASP A 74 -9.40 -3.90 12.98
C ASP A 74 -9.07 -2.46 12.58
N GLY A 75 -10.01 -1.55 12.81
CA GLY A 75 -9.91 -0.15 12.37
C GLY A 75 -10.36 0.13 10.94
N CYS A 76 -10.27 -0.85 10.01
CA CYS A 76 -10.75 -0.70 8.63
C CYS A 76 -11.28 -2.04 8.08
N PRO A 77 -12.39 -2.57 8.62
CA PRO A 77 -12.89 -3.91 8.29
C PRO A 77 -13.50 -4.01 6.89
N ALA A 78 -13.72 -2.90 6.22
CA ALA A 78 -14.30 -2.85 4.89
C ALA A 78 -13.65 -1.76 4.03
N LEU A 79 -13.30 -2.12 2.80
CA LEU A 79 -12.88 -1.17 1.78
C LEU A 79 -14.10 -0.74 0.98
N GLY A 80 -14.46 0.55 1.04
CA GLY A 80 -15.56 1.11 0.27
C GLY A 80 -15.23 1.10 -1.22
N GLY A 81 -16.11 0.49 -2.02
CA GLY A 81 -16.03 0.50 -3.48
C GLY A 81 -17.20 1.27 -4.08
N VAL A 82 -16.93 2.06 -5.13
CA VAL A 82 -17.96 2.78 -5.88
C VAL A 82 -17.75 2.56 -7.37
N TYR A 83 -18.79 2.15 -8.05
CA TYR A 83 -18.83 2.02 -9.50
C TYR A 83 -19.76 3.05 -10.11
N LYS A 84 -19.29 3.81 -11.10
CA LYS A 84 -20.08 4.83 -11.79
C LYS A 84 -19.76 4.82 -13.27
N MET A 85 -20.80 4.95 -14.10
CA MET A 85 -20.66 5.14 -15.54
C MET A 85 -19.92 6.44 -15.83
N SER A 86 -18.89 6.40 -16.65
CA SER A 86 -18.14 7.58 -17.11
C SER A 86 -18.15 7.76 -18.61
N ALA A 87 -18.55 6.74 -19.37
CA ALA A 87 -18.74 6.80 -20.81
C ALA A 87 -19.71 5.70 -21.27
N GLU A 88 -20.28 5.88 -22.42
CA GLU A 88 -21.14 4.92 -23.15
C GLU A 88 -20.68 4.87 -24.60
N ILE A 89 -20.83 3.73 -25.25
CA ILE A 89 -20.59 3.60 -26.69
C ILE A 89 -21.94 3.71 -27.42
N ILE A 90 -22.10 4.74 -28.23
CA ILE A 90 -23.28 4.97 -29.06
C ILE A 90 -22.81 5.05 -30.51
N ASP A 91 -23.36 4.20 -31.37
CA ASP A 91 -22.99 4.12 -32.80
C ASP A 91 -21.46 4.02 -33.03
N GLY A 92 -20.78 3.23 -32.18
CA GLY A 92 -19.34 3.03 -32.25
C GLY A 92 -18.49 4.19 -31.72
N GLN A 93 -19.11 5.25 -31.20
CA GLN A 93 -18.41 6.41 -30.62
C GLN A 93 -18.50 6.42 -29.10
N ILE A 94 -17.42 6.81 -28.44
CA ILE A 94 -17.36 6.99 -27.00
C ILE A 94 -18.03 8.33 -26.65
N VAL A 95 -19.18 8.26 -25.99
CA VAL A 95 -19.93 9.41 -25.48
C VAL A 95 -19.66 9.56 -24.00
N PRO A 96 -19.00 10.64 -23.56
CA PRO A 96 -18.73 10.88 -22.14
C PRO A 96 -20.01 11.01 -21.33
N LYS A 97 -20.02 10.45 -20.13
CA LYS A 97 -21.13 10.55 -19.18
C LYS A 97 -20.62 11.07 -17.83
N ILE A 98 -21.45 11.84 -17.17
CA ILE A 98 -21.15 12.41 -15.86
C ILE A 98 -22.31 12.16 -14.91
N LYS A 99 -22.00 11.79 -13.67
CA LYS A 99 -23.00 11.82 -12.61
C LYS A 99 -23.15 13.23 -12.07
N VAL A 100 -24.30 13.83 -12.24
CA VAL A 100 -24.65 15.10 -11.60
C VAL A 100 -24.96 14.85 -10.12
N SER A 101 -24.36 15.62 -9.23
CA SER A 101 -24.57 15.50 -7.78
C SER A 101 -24.30 16.86 -7.12
N GLU A 102 -25.07 17.19 -6.10
CA GLU A 102 -24.81 18.36 -5.24
C GLU A 102 -23.51 18.24 -4.44
N ASN A 103 -23.05 17.00 -4.21
CA ASN A 103 -21.75 16.75 -3.59
C ASN A 103 -20.66 16.63 -4.66
N PRO A 104 -19.73 17.61 -4.78
CA PRO A 104 -18.66 17.58 -5.77
C PRO A 104 -17.80 16.30 -5.75
N ALA A 105 -17.59 15.71 -4.57
CA ALA A 105 -16.84 14.47 -4.41
C ALA A 105 -17.54 13.26 -5.07
N LYS A 106 -18.83 13.37 -5.41
CA LYS A 106 -19.60 12.32 -6.09
C LYS A 106 -19.71 12.55 -7.60
N VAL A 107 -19.24 13.69 -8.11
CA VAL A 107 -19.19 13.97 -9.55
C VAL A 107 -18.06 13.14 -10.16
N THR A 108 -18.36 12.42 -11.24
CA THR A 108 -17.35 11.60 -11.93
C THR A 108 -16.63 12.41 -13.00
N ASN A 109 -15.35 12.13 -13.21
CA ASN A 109 -14.66 12.60 -14.40
C ASN A 109 -15.17 11.81 -15.62
N PRO A 110 -15.69 12.50 -16.66
CA PRO A 110 -16.25 11.84 -17.83
C PRO A 110 -15.18 11.22 -18.73
N GLY A 111 -15.61 10.31 -19.61
CA GLY A 111 -14.78 9.71 -20.64
C GLY A 111 -14.25 8.32 -20.27
N TYR A 112 -13.80 7.58 -21.28
CA TYR A 112 -13.07 6.32 -21.13
C TYR A 112 -11.60 6.65 -20.88
N LYS A 113 -11.07 6.23 -19.72
CA LYS A 113 -9.82 6.75 -19.16
C LYS A 113 -8.84 5.66 -18.79
N LYS A 114 -7.57 6.02 -18.79
CA LYS A 114 -6.46 5.26 -18.21
C LYS A 114 -5.73 6.06 -17.13
N VAL A 115 -4.95 5.36 -16.33
CA VAL A 115 -4.14 5.94 -15.26
C VAL A 115 -2.69 5.53 -15.46
N GLN A 116 -1.79 6.50 -15.44
CA GLN A 116 -0.35 6.26 -15.50
C GLN A 116 0.34 6.90 -14.31
N ARG A 117 1.36 6.24 -13.76
CA ARG A 117 2.22 6.80 -12.72
C ARG A 117 3.47 7.41 -13.31
N ILE A 118 3.78 8.61 -12.85
CA ILE A 118 4.97 9.36 -13.22
C ILE A 118 6.06 9.03 -12.19
N TYR A 119 7.24 8.65 -12.70
CA TYR A 119 8.43 8.41 -11.89
C TYR A 119 9.55 9.37 -12.29
N ASN A 120 10.36 9.80 -11.32
CA ASN A 120 11.59 10.52 -11.59
C ASN A 120 12.73 9.59 -12.03
N ARG A 121 13.92 10.14 -12.26
CA ARG A 121 15.11 9.37 -12.68
C ARG A 121 15.55 8.32 -11.66
N GLU A 122 15.31 8.57 -10.38
CA GLU A 122 15.64 7.63 -9.28
C GLU A 122 14.56 6.55 -9.10
N GLY A 123 13.51 6.54 -9.92
CA GLY A 123 12.41 5.58 -9.81
C GLY A 123 11.43 5.89 -8.68
N MET A 124 11.44 7.10 -8.13
CA MET A 124 10.48 7.52 -7.11
C MET A 124 9.19 8.01 -7.75
N ALA A 125 8.05 7.58 -7.20
CA ALA A 125 6.73 8.00 -7.66
C ALA A 125 6.50 9.48 -7.35
N MET A 126 6.10 10.24 -8.39
CA MET A 126 5.90 11.68 -8.32
C MET A 126 4.41 12.06 -8.32
N ALA A 127 3.63 11.44 -9.21
CA ALA A 127 2.20 11.69 -9.35
C ALA A 127 1.54 10.58 -10.16
N ASP A 128 0.22 10.48 -10.06
CA ASP A 128 -0.61 9.67 -10.95
C ASP A 128 -1.40 10.60 -11.87
N ILE A 129 -1.38 10.32 -13.17
CA ILE A 129 -2.10 11.08 -14.18
C ILE A 129 -3.29 10.28 -14.69
N ILE A 130 -4.45 10.90 -14.71
CA ILE A 130 -5.67 10.38 -15.36
C ILE A 130 -5.80 11.06 -16.71
N MET A 131 -5.95 10.26 -17.75
CA MET A 131 -6.07 10.75 -19.13
C MET A 131 -7.07 9.91 -19.91
N LEU A 132 -7.52 10.39 -21.05
CA LEU A 132 -8.35 9.59 -21.95
C LEU A 132 -7.53 8.43 -22.52
N ASP A 133 -8.17 7.31 -22.75
CA ASP A 133 -7.49 6.07 -23.15
C ASP A 133 -6.67 6.22 -24.43
N HIS A 134 -7.19 6.98 -25.41
CA HIS A 134 -6.53 7.23 -26.69
C HIS A 134 -5.40 8.27 -26.63
N GLU A 135 -5.28 9.04 -25.55
CA GLU A 135 -4.21 10.04 -25.41
C GLU A 135 -2.86 9.36 -25.17
N THR A 136 -1.82 9.94 -25.73
CA THR A 136 -0.44 9.49 -25.57
C THR A 136 0.44 10.64 -25.10
N ILE A 137 1.42 10.32 -24.26
CA ILE A 137 2.39 11.28 -23.75
C ILE A 137 3.75 10.99 -24.37
N ASP A 138 4.34 12.00 -24.99
CA ASP A 138 5.72 11.97 -25.48
C ASP A 138 6.66 12.27 -24.32
N THR A 139 7.30 11.25 -23.76
CA THR A 139 8.21 11.37 -22.62
C THR A 139 9.50 12.15 -22.90
N ALA A 140 9.78 12.45 -24.18
CA ALA A 140 10.90 13.32 -24.54
C ALA A 140 10.60 14.82 -24.32
N LYS A 141 9.35 15.16 -24.01
CA LYS A 141 8.89 16.54 -23.80
C LYS A 141 8.50 16.79 -22.36
N PRO A 142 8.59 18.05 -21.88
CA PRO A 142 8.04 18.42 -20.59
C PRO A 142 6.53 18.12 -20.53
N LEU A 143 6.08 17.51 -19.43
CA LEU A 143 4.68 17.21 -19.16
C LEU A 143 4.15 18.15 -18.08
N THR A 144 3.15 18.96 -18.41
CA THR A 144 2.44 19.77 -17.43
C THR A 144 1.11 19.12 -17.12
N ILE A 145 0.89 18.82 -15.85
CA ILE A 145 -0.35 18.29 -15.32
C ILE A 145 -1.00 19.30 -14.36
N PHE A 146 -2.28 19.14 -14.06
CA PHE A 146 -3.02 20.02 -13.17
C PHE A 146 -3.96 19.23 -12.26
N HIS A 147 -4.30 19.83 -11.11
CA HIS A 147 -5.19 19.21 -10.14
C HIS A 147 -6.64 19.19 -10.67
N PRO A 148 -7.38 18.07 -10.57
CA PRO A 148 -8.69 17.90 -11.20
C PRO A 148 -9.78 18.83 -10.62
N VAL A 149 -9.61 19.30 -9.39
CA VAL A 149 -10.55 20.23 -8.74
C VAL A 149 -9.97 21.65 -8.73
N ASP A 150 -8.76 21.79 -8.23
CA ASP A 150 -8.05 23.07 -8.13
C ASP A 150 -7.20 23.29 -9.40
N THR A 151 -7.80 23.51 -10.53
CA THR A 151 -7.14 23.52 -11.87
C THR A 151 -6.02 24.54 -12.04
N TRP A 152 -5.93 25.51 -11.12
CA TRP A 152 -4.83 26.47 -11.03
C TRP A 152 -3.53 25.85 -10.45
N LYS A 153 -3.63 24.76 -9.67
CA LYS A 153 -2.48 23.99 -9.20
C LYS A 153 -1.94 23.17 -10.36
N ARG A 154 -0.75 23.54 -10.83
CA ARG A 154 -0.09 22.88 -11.95
C ARG A 154 1.32 22.46 -11.58
N GLN A 155 1.78 21.35 -12.17
CA GLN A 155 3.13 20.85 -12.01
C GLN A 155 3.67 20.42 -13.35
N THR A 156 4.91 20.82 -13.65
CA THR A 156 5.62 20.40 -14.87
C THR A 156 6.72 19.43 -14.49
N TYR A 157 6.77 18.30 -15.19
CA TYR A 157 7.79 17.28 -15.07
C TYR A 157 8.68 17.24 -16.31
N THR A 158 9.97 17.13 -16.06
CA THR A 158 11.00 16.86 -17.08
C THR A 158 11.76 15.62 -16.64
N ASP A 159 12.35 14.89 -17.59
CA ASP A 159 13.15 13.70 -17.27
C ASP A 159 12.40 12.67 -16.41
N TYR A 160 11.27 12.24 -16.87
CA TYR A 160 10.38 11.31 -16.19
C TYR A 160 10.14 10.05 -17.01
N THR A 161 9.66 9.01 -16.35
CA THR A 161 9.13 7.80 -16.99
C THR A 161 7.67 7.59 -16.59
N LEU A 162 6.94 6.83 -17.40
CA LEU A 162 5.52 6.53 -17.17
C LEU A 162 5.32 5.02 -17.07
N ARG A 163 4.37 4.62 -16.23
CA ARG A 163 3.90 3.24 -16.15
C ARG A 163 2.38 3.20 -16.08
N ASP A 164 1.77 2.36 -16.91
CA ASP A 164 0.33 2.06 -16.80
C ASP A 164 0.03 1.37 -15.47
N LEU A 165 -1.01 1.82 -14.77
CA LEU A 165 -1.46 1.22 -13.53
C LEU A 165 -2.60 0.23 -13.74
N LEU A 166 -3.31 0.32 -14.85
CA LEU A 166 -4.39 -0.60 -15.19
C LEU A 166 -3.81 -1.82 -15.92
N VAL A 167 -4.24 -2.99 -15.51
CA VAL A 167 -3.91 -4.25 -16.17
C VAL A 167 -5.20 -4.92 -16.65
N PRO A 168 -5.22 -5.53 -17.85
CA PRO A 168 -6.40 -6.23 -18.33
C PRO A 168 -6.66 -7.49 -17.49
N VAL A 169 -7.89 -7.67 -17.02
CA VAL A 169 -8.34 -8.86 -16.32
C VAL A 169 -9.26 -9.68 -17.20
N PHE A 170 -10.18 -9.02 -17.90
CA PHE A 170 -11.04 -9.62 -18.90
C PHE A 170 -10.92 -8.86 -20.21
N VAL A 171 -10.84 -9.59 -21.31
CA VAL A 171 -10.88 -9.05 -22.68
C VAL A 171 -11.88 -9.89 -23.46
N ASP A 172 -12.87 -9.25 -24.08
CA ASP A 172 -13.93 -9.90 -24.86
C ASP A 172 -14.64 -11.06 -24.13
N GLY A 173 -14.82 -10.90 -22.80
CA GLY A 173 -15.45 -11.91 -21.93
C GLY A 173 -14.52 -13.01 -21.43
N GLU A 174 -13.30 -13.09 -21.92
CA GLU A 174 -12.30 -14.07 -21.50
C GLU A 174 -11.40 -13.52 -20.41
N CYS A 175 -11.14 -14.33 -19.37
CA CYS A 175 -10.20 -13.96 -18.30
C CYS A 175 -8.76 -14.12 -18.79
N VAL A 176 -8.06 -13.00 -18.99
CA VAL A 176 -6.67 -12.96 -19.45
C VAL A 176 -5.66 -12.78 -18.31
N TYR A 177 -6.11 -12.57 -17.09
CA TYR A 177 -5.25 -12.35 -15.93
C TYR A 177 -4.91 -13.66 -15.23
N THR A 178 -3.62 -13.94 -15.09
CA THR A 178 -3.13 -15.06 -14.29
C THR A 178 -2.73 -14.56 -12.91
N CYS A 179 -3.32 -15.11 -11.85
CA CYS A 179 -2.96 -14.73 -10.48
C CYS A 179 -1.50 -15.09 -10.18
N PRO A 180 -0.68 -14.11 -9.78
CA PRO A 180 0.71 -14.36 -9.43
C PRO A 180 0.85 -15.18 -8.14
N LYS A 181 2.01 -15.79 -7.93
CA LYS A 181 2.33 -16.51 -6.70
C LYS A 181 2.45 -15.53 -5.53
N LEU A 182 2.23 -16.01 -4.30
CA LEU A 182 2.32 -15.18 -3.10
C LEU A 182 3.69 -14.48 -2.96
N SER A 183 4.78 -15.16 -3.31
CA SER A 183 6.13 -14.58 -3.28
C SER A 183 6.30 -13.42 -4.27
N GLU A 184 5.65 -13.50 -5.44
CA GLU A 184 5.66 -12.44 -6.45
C GLU A 184 4.84 -11.26 -5.97
N ILE A 185 3.66 -11.50 -5.36
CA ILE A 185 2.82 -10.46 -4.74
C ILE A 185 3.60 -9.73 -3.63
N GLN A 186 4.29 -10.47 -2.77
CA GLN A 186 5.11 -9.87 -1.70
C GLN A 186 6.25 -9.01 -2.26
N SER A 187 6.94 -9.50 -3.30
CA SER A 187 8.03 -8.76 -3.95
C SER A 187 7.50 -7.50 -4.63
N TYR A 188 6.38 -7.61 -5.35
CA TYR A 188 5.70 -6.48 -5.97
C TYR A 188 5.33 -5.42 -4.93
N CYS A 189 4.67 -5.81 -3.84
CA CYS A 189 4.28 -4.89 -2.76
C CYS A 189 5.50 -4.15 -2.17
N LYS A 190 6.57 -4.87 -1.87
CA LYS A 190 7.82 -4.27 -1.35
C LYS A 190 8.41 -3.26 -2.33
N ASN A 191 8.47 -3.62 -3.61
CA ASN A 191 9.00 -2.75 -4.66
C ASN A 191 8.15 -1.48 -4.81
N GLU A 192 6.82 -1.62 -4.86
CA GLU A 192 5.91 -0.47 -4.96
C GLU A 192 6.05 0.49 -3.78
N ILE A 193 6.08 -0.04 -2.55
CA ILE A 193 6.29 0.76 -1.35
C ILE A 193 7.64 1.48 -1.39
N SER A 194 8.68 0.85 -1.95
CA SER A 194 10.01 1.46 -2.04
C SER A 194 10.06 2.66 -2.98
N THR A 195 9.16 2.76 -3.95
CA THR A 195 9.04 3.92 -4.86
C THR A 195 8.38 5.14 -4.21
N LEU A 196 7.74 4.97 -3.06
CA LEU A 196 7.10 6.07 -2.34
C LEU A 196 8.11 6.79 -1.44
N TRP A 197 8.01 8.11 -1.34
CA TRP A 197 8.84 8.93 -0.48
C TRP A 197 8.62 8.59 1.00
N GLU A 198 9.65 8.74 1.82
CA GLU A 198 9.62 8.37 3.24
C GLU A 198 8.45 9.03 3.99
N GLN A 199 8.15 10.29 3.72
CA GLN A 199 7.07 11.03 4.38
C GLN A 199 5.69 10.41 4.16
N TYR A 200 5.48 9.64 3.09
CA TYR A 200 4.23 8.95 2.81
C TYR A 200 4.17 7.54 3.43
N ARG A 201 5.32 6.97 3.77
CA ARG A 201 5.43 5.62 4.33
C ARG A 201 5.37 5.58 5.86
N ARG A 202 5.33 6.73 6.51
CA ARG A 202 5.30 6.82 7.98
C ARG A 202 3.99 6.26 8.52
N ARG A 203 4.09 5.45 9.56
CA ARG A 203 2.92 4.92 10.27
C ARG A 203 2.17 6.01 11.03
N LEU A 204 2.91 6.90 11.69
CA LEU A 204 2.38 8.05 12.42
C LEU A 204 2.68 9.33 11.66
N ASN A 205 1.69 10.20 11.57
CA ASN A 205 1.78 11.49 10.89
C ASN A 205 2.36 11.39 9.47
N PRO A 206 1.80 10.54 8.59
CA PRO A 206 2.19 10.56 7.18
C PRO A 206 1.80 11.90 6.57
N HIS A 207 2.56 12.36 5.58
CA HIS A 207 2.17 13.53 4.80
C HIS A 207 0.83 13.27 4.09
N GLY A 208 -0.09 14.23 4.12
CA GLY A 208 -1.42 14.07 3.53
C GLY A 208 -2.42 13.26 4.38
N GLN A 209 -2.28 13.27 5.72
CA GLN A 209 -3.21 12.60 6.63
C GLN A 209 -4.66 13.07 6.39
N GLY A 210 -5.53 12.15 5.97
CA GLY A 210 -6.94 12.42 5.61
C GLY A 210 -7.23 12.40 4.11
N LEU A 211 -6.20 12.54 3.28
CA LEU A 211 -6.24 12.22 1.85
C LEU A 211 -5.09 11.24 1.61
N THR A 212 -5.32 10.16 0.89
CA THR A 212 -4.18 9.34 0.49
C THR A 212 -3.20 10.24 -0.29
N PRO A 213 -1.87 10.08 -0.12
CA PRO A 213 -0.88 10.86 -0.87
C PRO A 213 -1.12 10.84 -2.37
N LEU A 214 -1.65 9.75 -2.89
CA LEU A 214 -2.12 9.59 -4.27
C LEU A 214 -3.32 10.49 -4.59
N HIS A 215 -4.17 10.85 -3.62
CA HIS A 215 -5.31 11.75 -3.85
C HIS A 215 -4.89 13.20 -4.09
N GLU A 216 -3.81 13.66 -3.47
CA GLU A 216 -3.24 14.99 -3.75
C GLU A 216 -2.43 15.00 -5.05
N ALA A 217 -1.96 13.85 -5.50
CA ALA A 217 -1.13 13.68 -6.70
C ALA A 217 -1.91 13.14 -7.91
N ILE A 218 -3.23 13.01 -7.85
CA ILE A 218 -4.04 12.67 -9.01
C ILE A 218 -4.27 13.94 -9.84
N TYR A 219 -3.62 14.00 -10.98
CA TYR A 219 -3.72 15.12 -11.91
C TYR A 219 -4.34 14.65 -13.23
N GLN A 220 -5.07 15.54 -13.87
CA GLN A 220 -5.59 15.32 -15.21
C GLN A 220 -4.68 15.99 -16.24
N HIS A 221 -4.44 15.30 -17.35
CA HIS A 221 -3.90 15.93 -18.53
C HIS A 221 -5.06 16.52 -19.33
N VAL A 222 -5.00 17.80 -19.64
CA VAL A 222 -5.93 18.46 -20.59
C VAL A 222 -5.10 19.16 -21.63
N ARG A 223 -5.51 18.98 -22.87
CA ARG A 223 -5.14 19.84 -23.98
C ARG A 223 -5.86 21.17 -23.90
#